data_ccee74f8d4845eab625eec2a28510202
#
_entry.id   ccee74f8d4845eab625eec2a28510202
#
_cell.length_a   1.000
_cell.length_b   1.000
_cell.length_c   1.000
_cell.angle_alpha   90.00
_cell.angle_beta   90.00
_cell.angle_gamma   90.00
#
_symmetry.space_group_name_H-M   'P 1'
#
loop_
_entity.id
_entity.type
_entity.pdbx_description
1 polymer ?
#
loop_
_entity_poly.entity_id
_entity_poly.type
_entity_poly.pdbx_seq_one_letter_code
_entity_poly.pdbx_strand_id
1 'polypeptide(L)'
;DDFSVSIQQKILRAMIEETSFAVSTNESRPVHTGALFEINDKGLTMVAVDGFRLAMRREPLAKIEGGAFSFVAPGGALNEVEKICEESEDLAAVTLGKRHILFEVGDTELICRRLEGEFLDYKNAIPRKNPTVVVADTKALIESIDRVSVVISDKLKSPVRCVFDHDKVFLSAKTGNGEAKDVCRITGDGGNLEIGFNNRYLMEALRYAPADTVKIELNTGVSPAIIVPTEGEENFLYMVLPVRLKSAE
;
A
#
# COMPACT_ATOMS: atom_id res chain seq x y z
N ASP A 1 -10.31 5.40 -30.69
CA ASP A 1 -9.48 4.20 -30.37
C ASP A 1 -9.71 3.91 -28.90
N ASP A 2 -10.27 2.75 -28.61
CA ASP A 2 -10.51 2.30 -27.24
C ASP A 2 -9.25 1.59 -26.74
N PHE A 3 -8.85 1.92 -25.53
CA PHE A 3 -7.75 1.24 -24.83
C PHE A 3 -8.34 0.12 -23.99
N SER A 4 -7.81 -1.08 -24.11
CA SER A 4 -8.31 -2.23 -23.37
C SER A 4 -7.19 -3.12 -22.88
N VAL A 5 -7.39 -3.72 -21.71
CA VAL A 5 -6.51 -4.73 -21.13
C VAL A 5 -7.31 -5.92 -20.64
N SER A 6 -6.67 -7.08 -20.63
CA SER A 6 -7.22 -8.30 -20.05
C SER A 6 -6.29 -8.83 -18.97
N ILE A 7 -6.87 -9.20 -17.84
CA ILE A 7 -6.16 -9.68 -16.66
C ILE A 7 -7.01 -10.74 -15.95
N GLN A 8 -6.39 -11.75 -15.36
CA GLN A 8 -7.12 -12.76 -14.60
C GLN A 8 -7.89 -12.12 -13.45
N GLN A 9 -9.11 -12.58 -13.21
CA GLN A 9 -9.98 -12.03 -12.16
C GLN A 9 -9.33 -12.08 -10.78
N LYS A 10 -8.69 -13.20 -10.42
CA LYS A 10 -7.98 -13.35 -9.14
C LYS A 10 -6.87 -12.33 -8.96
N ILE A 11 -6.16 -11.98 -10.03
CA ILE A 11 -5.06 -11.01 -10.00
C ILE A 11 -5.62 -9.60 -9.86
N LEU A 12 -6.63 -9.23 -10.66
CA LEU A 12 -7.29 -7.92 -10.56
C LEU A 12 -7.86 -7.71 -9.16
N ARG A 13 -8.55 -8.69 -8.61
CA ARG A 13 -9.10 -8.67 -7.26
C ARG A 13 -8.02 -8.43 -6.21
N ALA A 14 -6.92 -9.19 -6.26
CA ALA A 14 -5.80 -9.04 -5.33
C ALA A 14 -5.15 -7.66 -5.45
N MET A 15 -4.92 -7.16 -6.66
CA MET A 15 -4.35 -5.83 -6.88
C MET A 15 -5.24 -4.71 -6.30
N ILE A 16 -6.56 -4.82 -6.46
CA ILE A 16 -7.51 -3.86 -5.89
C ILE A 16 -7.48 -3.92 -4.36
N GLU A 17 -7.61 -5.10 -3.77
CA GLU A 17 -7.60 -5.29 -2.32
C GLU A 17 -6.31 -4.75 -1.70
N GLU A 18 -5.17 -5.02 -2.32
CA GLU A 18 -3.84 -4.69 -1.83
C GLU A 18 -3.38 -3.26 -2.13
N THR A 19 -4.23 -2.43 -2.72
CA THR A 19 -3.97 -1.00 -2.98
C THR A 19 -5.09 -0.08 -2.52
N SER A 20 -6.35 -0.41 -2.75
CA SER A 20 -7.47 0.49 -2.54
C SER A 20 -7.70 0.89 -1.07
N PHE A 21 -7.18 0.13 -0.11
CA PHE A 21 -7.19 0.53 1.29
C PHE A 21 -6.49 1.87 1.56
N ALA A 22 -5.58 2.28 0.68
CA ALA A 22 -4.79 3.51 0.79
C ALA A 22 -5.36 4.69 0.00
N VAL A 23 -6.53 4.58 -0.63
CA VAL A 23 -7.18 5.72 -1.28
C VAL A 23 -7.55 6.78 -0.24
N SER A 24 -7.47 8.04 -0.65
CA SER A 24 -7.81 9.17 0.21
C SER A 24 -9.32 9.25 0.46
N THR A 25 -9.70 9.63 1.66
CA THR A 25 -11.07 10.04 2.00
C THR A 25 -11.25 11.56 1.92
N ASN A 26 -10.18 12.30 1.63
CA ASN A 26 -10.20 13.75 1.53
C ASN A 26 -10.67 14.19 0.13
N GLU A 27 -11.87 14.71 0.04
CA GLU A 27 -12.48 15.14 -1.20
C GLU A 27 -11.92 16.47 -1.76
N SER A 28 -11.01 17.13 -1.04
CA SER A 28 -10.34 18.34 -1.54
C SER A 28 -9.42 18.06 -2.74
N ARG A 29 -8.98 16.82 -2.89
CA ARG A 29 -8.25 16.31 -4.05
C ARG A 29 -8.94 15.06 -4.59
N PRO A 30 -10.00 15.22 -5.39
CA PRO A 30 -10.83 14.10 -5.84
C PRO A 30 -10.05 13.00 -6.54
N VAL A 31 -9.00 13.32 -7.31
CA VAL A 31 -8.17 12.34 -8.02
C VAL A 31 -7.55 11.30 -7.08
N HIS A 32 -7.27 11.65 -5.82
CA HIS A 32 -6.71 10.73 -4.83
C HIS A 32 -7.78 9.91 -4.06
N THR A 33 -9.06 10.13 -4.33
CA THR A 33 -10.15 9.29 -3.81
C THR A 33 -10.37 8.01 -4.64
N GLY A 34 -9.52 7.80 -5.62
CA GLY A 34 -9.43 6.60 -6.43
C GLY A 34 -8.01 6.10 -6.56
N ALA A 35 -7.83 5.00 -7.29
CA ALA A 35 -6.54 4.42 -7.58
C ALA A 35 -6.12 4.65 -9.04
N LEU A 36 -4.85 4.96 -9.26
CA LEU A 36 -4.24 5.05 -10.57
C LEU A 36 -4.06 3.66 -11.16
N PHE A 37 -4.48 3.51 -12.42
CA PHE A 37 -4.13 2.39 -13.29
C PHE A 37 -3.15 2.91 -14.34
N GLU A 38 -1.95 2.41 -14.35
CA GLU A 38 -0.92 2.74 -15.33
C GLU A 38 -0.57 1.49 -16.12
N ILE A 39 -0.85 1.51 -17.42
CA ILE A 39 -0.68 0.38 -18.33
C ILE A 39 0.41 0.72 -19.32
N ASN A 40 1.36 -0.20 -19.47
CA ASN A 40 2.43 -0.15 -20.46
C ASN A 40 2.86 -1.57 -20.84
N ASP A 41 3.94 -1.68 -21.62
CA ASP A 41 4.50 -2.95 -22.09
C ASP A 41 4.95 -3.90 -20.96
N LYS A 42 5.15 -3.39 -19.75
CA LYS A 42 5.52 -4.18 -18.56
C LYS A 42 4.31 -4.71 -17.77
N GLY A 43 3.11 -4.23 -18.08
CA GLY A 43 1.88 -4.66 -17.42
C GLY A 43 1.06 -3.54 -16.81
N LEU A 44 0.32 -3.87 -15.77
CA LEU A 44 -0.49 -2.96 -14.98
C LEU A 44 0.21 -2.61 -13.67
N THR A 45 0.31 -1.32 -13.40
CA THR A 45 0.67 -0.79 -12.07
C THR A 45 -0.55 -0.08 -11.50
N MET A 46 -0.98 -0.48 -10.31
CA MET A 46 -2.01 0.22 -9.53
C MET A 46 -1.36 0.97 -8.38
N VAL A 47 -1.77 2.21 -8.15
CA VAL A 47 -1.26 3.06 -7.08
C VAL A 47 -2.39 3.78 -6.37
N ALA A 48 -2.37 3.78 -5.05
CA ALA A 48 -3.25 4.57 -4.20
C ALA A 48 -2.44 5.38 -3.19
N VAL A 49 -2.87 6.60 -2.91
CA VAL A 49 -2.20 7.52 -1.98
C VAL A 49 -3.21 8.32 -1.18
N ASP A 50 -2.88 8.67 0.06
CA ASP A 50 -3.73 9.51 0.91
C ASP A 50 -3.00 10.66 1.62
N GLY A 51 -1.75 10.93 1.25
CA GLY A 51 -0.90 11.94 1.87
C GLY A 51 -0.09 11.45 3.07
N PHE A 52 -0.40 10.27 3.62
CA PHE A 52 0.32 9.64 4.74
C PHE A 52 0.98 8.33 4.35
N ARG A 53 0.51 7.74 3.29
CA ARG A 53 0.96 6.44 2.78
C ARG A 53 0.72 6.29 1.30
N LEU A 54 1.41 5.34 0.70
CA LEU A 54 1.26 4.93 -0.68
C LEU A 54 1.25 3.41 -0.75
N ALA A 55 0.33 2.87 -1.56
CA ALA A 55 0.28 1.44 -1.89
C ALA A 55 0.42 1.25 -3.40
N MET A 56 1.31 0.36 -3.81
CA MET A 56 1.56 0.04 -5.21
C MET A 56 1.57 -1.47 -5.42
N ARG A 57 0.90 -1.91 -6.47
CA ARG A 57 0.98 -3.28 -6.99
C ARG A 57 1.30 -3.25 -8.48
N ARG A 58 2.08 -4.23 -8.95
CA ARG A 58 2.41 -4.39 -10.37
C ARG A 58 2.30 -5.85 -10.77
N GLU A 59 1.60 -6.10 -11.88
CA GLU A 59 1.44 -7.42 -12.47
C GLU A 59 1.51 -7.36 -13.99
N PRO A 60 2.04 -8.41 -14.66
CA PRO A 60 1.94 -8.51 -16.10
C PRO A 60 0.48 -8.67 -16.54
N LEU A 61 0.19 -8.28 -17.78
CA LEU A 61 -1.13 -8.37 -18.39
C LEU A 61 -1.18 -9.49 -19.41
N ALA A 62 -2.32 -10.17 -19.51
CA ALA A 62 -2.56 -11.19 -20.52
C ALA A 62 -2.63 -10.60 -21.93
N LYS A 63 -3.23 -9.41 -22.07
CA LYS A 63 -3.40 -8.71 -23.34
C LYS A 63 -3.49 -7.20 -23.11
N ILE A 64 -2.88 -6.44 -24.01
CA ILE A 64 -2.93 -4.98 -24.06
C ILE A 64 -3.33 -4.54 -25.47
N GLU A 65 -4.35 -3.72 -25.60
CA GLU A 65 -4.80 -3.11 -26.85
C GLU A 65 -4.77 -1.58 -26.73
N GLY A 66 -4.32 -0.90 -27.76
CA GLY A 66 -4.28 0.56 -27.81
C GLY A 66 -2.97 1.21 -27.31
N GLY A 67 -2.00 0.40 -26.88
CA GLY A 67 -0.71 0.90 -26.39
C GLY A 67 -0.73 1.30 -24.91
N ALA A 68 0.20 2.18 -24.52
CA ALA A 68 0.31 2.65 -23.13
C ALA A 68 -0.79 3.69 -22.81
N PHE A 69 -1.42 3.55 -21.65
CA PHE A 69 -2.44 4.50 -21.18
C PHE A 69 -2.56 4.46 -19.65
N SER A 70 -3.22 5.46 -19.10
CA SER A 70 -3.48 5.53 -17.67
C SER A 70 -4.82 6.20 -17.37
N PHE A 71 -5.38 5.89 -16.22
CA PHE A 71 -6.60 6.48 -15.71
C PHE A 71 -6.70 6.31 -14.19
N VAL A 72 -7.58 7.05 -13.56
CA VAL A 72 -7.88 6.90 -12.13
C VAL A 72 -9.32 6.42 -11.98
N ALA A 73 -9.48 5.24 -11.37
CA ALA A 73 -10.78 4.66 -11.08
C ALA A 73 -11.24 5.05 -9.67
N PRO A 74 -12.51 5.45 -9.48
CA PRO A 74 -13.05 5.80 -8.17
C PRO A 74 -12.96 4.62 -7.18
N GLY A 75 -12.61 4.92 -5.92
CA GLY A 75 -12.50 3.88 -4.88
C GLY A 75 -13.78 3.08 -4.65
N GLY A 76 -14.94 3.75 -4.71
CA GLY A 76 -16.24 3.07 -4.61
C GLY A 76 -16.49 2.08 -5.75
N ALA A 77 -16.12 2.43 -6.98
CA ALA A 77 -16.22 1.52 -8.12
C ALA A 77 -15.27 0.32 -7.96
N LEU A 78 -14.05 0.56 -7.49
CA LEU A 78 -13.08 -0.52 -7.24
C LEU A 78 -13.56 -1.50 -6.17
N ASN A 79 -14.21 -1.03 -5.11
CA ASN A 79 -14.82 -1.91 -4.11
C ASN A 79 -15.87 -2.83 -4.71
N GLU A 80 -16.67 -2.34 -5.67
CA GLU A 80 -17.65 -3.17 -6.35
C GLU A 80 -16.97 -4.14 -7.34
N VAL A 81 -15.96 -3.71 -8.08
CA VAL A 81 -15.18 -4.61 -8.95
C VAL A 81 -14.55 -5.76 -8.15
N GLU A 82 -13.98 -5.45 -6.99
CA GLU A 82 -13.42 -6.47 -6.10
C GLU A 82 -14.45 -7.55 -5.72
N LYS A 83 -15.68 -7.14 -5.41
CA LYS A 83 -16.76 -8.06 -5.04
C LYS A 83 -17.23 -8.96 -6.19
N ILE A 84 -17.22 -8.48 -7.43
CA ILE A 84 -17.67 -9.24 -8.59
C ILE A 84 -16.57 -10.11 -9.20
N CYS A 85 -15.28 -9.83 -8.92
CA CYS A 85 -14.20 -10.72 -9.31
C CYS A 85 -14.20 -11.99 -8.48
N GLU A 86 -14.01 -13.12 -9.13
CA GLU A 86 -13.89 -14.43 -8.50
C GLU A 86 -12.42 -14.83 -8.33
N GLU A 87 -12.18 -15.83 -7.49
CA GLU A 87 -10.85 -16.48 -7.38
C GLU A 87 -10.64 -17.42 -8.57
N SER A 88 -10.56 -16.84 -9.76
CA SER A 88 -10.56 -17.52 -11.06
C SER A 88 -9.43 -17.00 -11.95
N GLU A 89 -8.95 -17.87 -12.83
CA GLU A 89 -8.02 -17.52 -13.90
C GLU A 89 -8.73 -16.97 -15.14
N ASP A 90 -10.06 -16.99 -15.17
CA ASP A 90 -10.82 -16.38 -16.24
C ASP A 90 -10.51 -14.88 -16.32
N LEU A 91 -10.45 -14.36 -17.55
CA LEU A 91 -10.05 -13.00 -17.79
C LEU A 91 -11.20 -12.02 -17.50
N ALA A 92 -10.85 -10.94 -16.81
CA ALA A 92 -11.61 -9.71 -16.81
C ALA A 92 -11.03 -8.76 -17.85
N ALA A 93 -11.87 -7.90 -18.42
CA ALA A 93 -11.44 -6.84 -19.32
C ALA A 93 -11.67 -5.47 -18.68
N VAL A 94 -10.71 -4.57 -18.89
CA VAL A 94 -10.81 -3.16 -18.46
C VAL A 94 -10.62 -2.28 -19.68
N THR A 95 -11.66 -1.53 -20.03
CA THR A 95 -11.66 -0.67 -21.22
C THR A 95 -11.81 0.80 -20.83
N LEU A 96 -10.92 1.63 -21.35
CA LEU A 96 -10.94 3.07 -21.15
C LEU A 96 -11.62 3.77 -22.34
N GLY A 97 -12.75 4.43 -22.08
CA GLY A 97 -13.36 5.39 -22.97
C GLY A 97 -12.96 6.84 -22.64
N LYS A 98 -13.55 7.80 -23.33
CA LYS A 98 -13.23 9.22 -23.13
C LYS A 98 -13.43 9.71 -21.70
N ARG A 99 -14.52 9.30 -21.05
CA ARG A 99 -14.90 9.73 -19.70
C ARG A 99 -15.24 8.60 -18.76
N HIS A 100 -15.34 7.37 -19.26
CA HIS A 100 -15.80 6.22 -18.53
C HIS A 100 -14.79 5.09 -18.60
N ILE A 101 -14.83 4.25 -17.59
CA ILE A 101 -14.08 3.00 -17.48
C ILE A 101 -15.12 1.89 -17.44
N LEU A 102 -14.96 0.87 -18.28
CA LEU A 102 -15.78 -0.33 -18.30
C LEU A 102 -14.95 -1.50 -17.73
N PHE A 103 -15.48 -2.14 -16.72
CA PHE A 103 -14.98 -3.41 -16.18
C PHE A 103 -15.94 -4.52 -16.60
N GLU A 104 -15.44 -5.50 -17.31
CA GLU A 104 -16.20 -6.68 -17.74
C GLU A 104 -15.65 -7.91 -17.01
N VAL A 105 -16.49 -8.50 -16.15
CA VAL A 105 -16.13 -9.63 -15.30
C VAL A 105 -17.20 -10.70 -15.43
N GLY A 106 -16.91 -11.79 -16.16
CA GLY A 106 -17.91 -12.79 -16.50
C GLY A 106 -19.08 -12.15 -17.28
N ASP A 107 -20.29 -12.36 -16.78
CA ASP A 107 -21.52 -11.78 -17.36
C ASP A 107 -21.88 -10.41 -16.77
N THR A 108 -21.00 -9.81 -15.97
CA THR A 108 -21.25 -8.55 -15.28
C THR A 108 -20.43 -7.43 -15.90
N GLU A 109 -21.08 -6.32 -16.18
CA GLU A 109 -20.46 -5.08 -16.60
C GLU A 109 -20.61 -4.01 -15.51
N LEU A 110 -19.50 -3.35 -15.16
CA LEU A 110 -19.52 -2.18 -14.29
C LEU A 110 -18.93 -0.99 -15.04
N ILE A 111 -19.72 0.07 -15.13
CA ILE A 111 -19.31 1.31 -15.78
C ILE A 111 -19.17 2.40 -14.71
N CYS A 112 -18.05 3.08 -14.69
CA CYS A 112 -17.84 4.24 -13.82
C CYS A 112 -17.19 5.40 -14.60
N ARG A 113 -17.34 6.62 -14.07
CA ARG A 113 -16.59 7.76 -14.59
C ARG A 113 -15.17 7.73 -14.04
N ARG A 114 -14.18 7.95 -14.90
CA ARG A 114 -12.82 8.17 -14.45
C ARG A 114 -12.72 9.46 -13.65
N LEU A 115 -11.87 9.50 -12.66
CA LEU A 115 -11.52 10.71 -11.95
C LEU A 115 -10.56 11.55 -12.79
N GLU A 116 -10.81 12.84 -12.83
CA GLU A 116 -9.98 13.81 -13.55
C GLU A 116 -9.01 14.50 -12.57
N GLY A 117 -7.90 14.99 -13.11
CA GLY A 117 -6.88 15.69 -12.37
C GLY A 117 -5.52 14.99 -12.47
N GLU A 118 -4.51 15.65 -11.95
CA GLU A 118 -3.15 15.15 -11.93
C GLU A 118 -2.93 14.26 -10.69
N PHE A 119 -2.66 12.98 -10.92
CA PHE A 119 -2.28 12.05 -9.86
C PHE A 119 -0.84 12.33 -9.44
N LEU A 120 -0.54 12.07 -8.16
CA LEU A 120 0.81 12.23 -7.61
C LEU A 120 1.85 11.55 -8.50
N ASP A 121 2.96 12.25 -8.79
CA ASP A 121 4.15 11.62 -9.38
C ASP A 121 4.79 10.68 -8.36
N TYR A 122 4.21 9.49 -8.25
CA TYR A 122 4.59 8.51 -7.24
C TYR A 122 6.01 7.99 -7.41
N LYS A 123 6.51 7.95 -8.63
CA LYS A 123 7.87 7.49 -8.92
C LYS A 123 8.92 8.39 -8.27
N ASN A 124 8.70 9.71 -8.31
CA ASN A 124 9.57 10.68 -7.66
C ASN A 124 9.30 10.84 -6.17
N ALA A 125 8.09 10.51 -5.70
CA ALA A 125 7.74 10.57 -4.29
C ALA A 125 8.38 9.45 -3.45
N ILE A 126 8.74 8.33 -4.05
CA ILE A 126 9.31 7.17 -3.37
C ILE A 126 10.83 7.34 -3.24
N PRO A 127 11.38 7.43 -2.01
CA PRO A 127 12.83 7.51 -1.82
C PRO A 127 13.48 6.16 -2.18
N ARG A 128 14.54 6.19 -2.98
CA ARG A 128 15.23 5.00 -3.48
C ARG A 128 16.59 4.73 -2.81
N LYS A 129 17.09 5.69 -2.04
CA LYS A 129 18.37 5.56 -1.31
C LYS A 129 18.08 5.38 0.17
N ASN A 130 17.90 4.14 0.59
CA ASN A 130 17.59 3.78 1.97
C ASN A 130 18.67 2.81 2.47
N PRO A 131 19.65 3.30 3.28
CA PRO A 131 20.83 2.53 3.64
C PRO A 131 20.54 1.42 4.67
N THR A 132 19.47 1.55 5.46
CA THR A 132 19.11 0.56 6.47
C THR A 132 18.05 -0.38 5.88
N VAL A 133 18.38 -1.66 5.82
CA VAL A 133 17.52 -2.69 5.25
C VAL A 133 17.40 -3.84 6.25
N VAL A 134 16.17 -4.16 6.63
CA VAL A 134 15.86 -5.28 7.50
C VAL A 134 14.77 -6.16 6.87
N VAL A 135 14.75 -7.42 7.24
CA VAL A 135 13.73 -8.39 6.85
C VAL A 135 12.95 -8.83 8.08
N ALA A 136 11.64 -8.81 7.98
CA ALA A 136 10.75 -9.22 9.06
C ALA A 136 9.78 -10.31 8.59
N ASP A 137 9.42 -11.21 9.50
CA ASP A 137 8.24 -12.05 9.36
C ASP A 137 7.00 -11.15 9.46
N THR A 138 6.19 -11.15 8.40
CA THR A 138 5.06 -10.21 8.27
C THR A 138 4.05 -10.40 9.41
N LYS A 139 3.66 -11.65 9.69
CA LYS A 139 2.70 -11.97 10.74
C LYS A 139 3.23 -11.64 12.13
N ALA A 140 4.48 -11.98 12.41
CA ALA A 140 5.09 -11.70 13.71
C ALA A 140 5.16 -10.19 13.99
N LEU A 141 5.49 -9.39 12.98
CA LEU A 141 5.53 -7.93 13.13
C LEU A 141 4.13 -7.34 13.31
N ILE A 142 3.13 -7.82 12.57
CA ILE A 142 1.72 -7.43 12.76
C ILE A 142 1.27 -7.71 14.19
N GLU A 143 1.54 -8.90 14.70
CA GLU A 143 1.16 -9.29 16.06
C GLU A 143 1.85 -8.41 17.13
N SER A 144 3.12 -8.04 16.91
CA SER A 144 3.83 -7.11 17.81
C SER A 144 3.22 -5.71 17.81
N ILE A 145 2.89 -5.18 16.64
CA ILE A 145 2.23 -3.87 16.52
C ILE A 145 0.87 -3.91 17.20
N ASP A 146 0.11 -4.97 17.01
CA ASP A 146 -1.22 -5.15 17.60
C ASP A 146 -1.14 -5.16 19.13
N ARG A 147 -0.16 -5.88 19.71
CA ARG A 147 0.05 -5.92 21.16
C ARG A 147 0.37 -4.56 21.77
N VAL A 148 1.22 -3.75 21.15
CA VAL A 148 1.54 -2.42 21.68
C VAL A 148 0.42 -1.40 21.42
N SER A 149 -0.43 -1.67 20.44
CA SER A 149 -1.54 -0.77 20.07
C SER A 149 -2.72 -0.82 21.04
N VAL A 150 -2.72 -1.74 22.01
CA VAL A 150 -3.82 -1.90 22.99
C VAL A 150 -4.06 -0.63 23.84
N VAL A 151 -3.04 0.19 24.02
CA VAL A 151 -3.15 1.47 24.77
C VAL A 151 -3.58 2.64 23.89
N ILE A 152 -3.64 2.45 22.57
CA ILE A 152 -3.99 3.48 21.59
C ILE A 152 -5.47 3.38 21.26
N SER A 153 -6.15 4.52 21.17
CA SER A 153 -7.54 4.61 20.73
C SER A 153 -7.76 5.89 19.92
N ASP A 154 -8.94 6.06 19.35
CA ASP A 154 -9.30 7.29 18.64
C ASP A 154 -9.26 8.54 19.51
N LYS A 155 -9.47 8.38 20.83
CA LYS A 155 -9.40 9.46 21.82
C LYS A 155 -7.99 9.66 22.37
N LEU A 156 -7.21 8.58 22.48
CA LEU A 156 -5.86 8.57 23.03
C LEU A 156 -4.87 8.15 21.94
N LYS A 157 -4.63 9.04 21.02
CA LYS A 157 -3.71 8.83 19.90
C LYS A 157 -2.27 8.91 20.39
N SER A 158 -1.46 7.97 19.93
CA SER A 158 -0.02 7.95 20.11
C SER A 158 0.62 7.21 18.96
N PRO A 159 1.82 7.62 18.51
CA PRO A 159 2.56 6.81 17.57
C PRO A 159 3.03 5.51 18.23
N VAL A 160 3.20 4.48 17.41
CA VAL A 160 4.06 3.34 17.79
C VAL A 160 5.49 3.76 17.53
N ARG A 161 6.31 3.69 18.58
CA ARG A 161 7.75 3.92 18.52
C ARG A 161 8.43 2.62 18.17
N CYS A 162 9.22 2.62 17.11
CA CYS A 162 10.02 1.48 16.67
C CYS A 162 11.50 1.83 16.79
N VAL A 163 12.26 1.04 17.52
CA VAL A 163 13.72 1.12 17.57
C VAL A 163 14.27 -0.13 16.88
N PHE A 164 14.78 0.06 15.69
CA PHE A 164 15.41 -1.00 14.90
C PHE A 164 16.86 -1.12 15.37
N ASP A 165 17.11 -2.08 16.23
CA ASP A 165 18.45 -2.44 16.69
C ASP A 165 19.03 -3.55 15.77
N HIS A 166 20.09 -4.22 16.13
CA HIS A 166 20.78 -5.20 15.28
C HIS A 166 19.82 -6.22 14.65
N ASP A 167 19.33 -7.16 15.42
CA ASP A 167 18.48 -8.27 14.98
C ASP A 167 17.06 -8.22 15.57
N LYS A 168 16.66 -7.08 16.11
CA LYS A 168 15.37 -6.87 16.78
C LYS A 168 14.83 -5.48 16.48
N VAL A 169 13.52 -5.39 16.51
CA VAL A 169 12.82 -4.12 16.65
C VAL A 169 12.08 -4.07 17.98
N PHE A 170 12.36 -3.04 18.75
CA PHE A 170 11.66 -2.73 20.00
C PHE A 170 10.49 -1.81 19.68
N LEU A 171 9.30 -2.26 20.02
CA LEU A 171 8.07 -1.49 19.78
C LEU A 171 7.52 -1.00 21.11
N SER A 172 7.04 0.22 21.14
CA SER A 172 6.37 0.78 22.33
C SER A 172 5.31 1.80 21.94
N ALA A 173 4.32 1.94 22.83
CA ALA A 173 3.32 2.99 22.76
C ALA A 173 2.95 3.42 24.17
N LYS A 174 2.71 4.70 24.37
CA LYS A 174 2.34 5.30 25.67
C LYS A 174 1.21 6.29 25.50
N THR A 175 0.17 6.11 26.30
CA THR A 175 -0.99 7.01 26.38
C THR A 175 -1.38 7.22 27.83
N GLY A 176 -2.43 8.00 28.07
CA GLY A 176 -3.02 8.12 29.40
C GLY A 176 -3.55 6.80 29.98
N ASN A 177 -3.79 5.77 29.16
CA ASN A 177 -4.22 4.45 29.59
C ASN A 177 -3.06 3.53 30.04
N GLY A 178 -1.83 3.92 29.79
CA GLY A 178 -0.66 3.13 30.15
C GLY A 178 0.40 3.05 29.06
N GLU A 179 1.33 2.15 29.24
CA GLU A 179 2.44 1.89 28.34
C GLU A 179 2.46 0.41 27.96
N ALA A 180 2.65 0.13 26.68
CA ALA A 180 2.84 -1.22 26.14
C ALA A 180 4.17 -1.29 25.42
N LYS A 181 4.89 -2.41 25.59
CA LYS A 181 6.18 -2.70 24.96
C LYS A 181 6.20 -4.11 24.43
N ASP A 182 6.86 -4.29 23.31
CA ASP A 182 7.09 -5.60 22.72
C ASP A 182 8.41 -5.63 21.93
N VAL A 183 8.85 -6.81 21.58
CA VAL A 183 10.07 -7.06 20.80
C VAL A 183 9.74 -8.03 19.68
N CYS A 184 10.16 -7.70 18.46
CA CYS A 184 10.05 -8.58 17.31
C CYS A 184 11.43 -8.83 16.71
N ARG A 185 11.73 -10.07 16.34
CA ARG A 185 12.97 -10.40 15.63
C ARG A 185 12.91 -9.92 14.20
N ILE A 186 14.04 -9.43 13.72
CA ILE A 186 14.29 -9.06 12.33
C ILE A 186 15.62 -9.65 11.87
N THR A 187 15.83 -9.71 10.56
CA THR A 187 17.10 -10.08 9.96
C THR A 187 17.74 -8.84 9.35
N GLY A 188 19.03 -8.65 9.52
CA GLY A 188 19.78 -7.49 9.08
C GLY A 188 20.28 -6.66 10.25
N ASP A 189 20.65 -5.41 9.99
CA ASP A 189 21.12 -4.47 11.01
C ASP A 189 20.30 -3.18 10.94
N GLY A 190 19.51 -2.94 11.97
CA GLY A 190 18.68 -1.75 12.10
C GLY A 190 19.43 -0.48 12.48
N GLY A 191 20.70 -0.58 12.90
CA GLY A 191 21.57 0.56 13.18
C GLY A 191 21.10 1.47 14.30
N ASN A 192 20.31 0.98 15.25
CA ASN A 192 19.66 1.76 16.33
C ASN A 192 18.72 2.88 15.82
N LEU A 193 18.14 2.69 14.64
CA LEU A 193 17.24 3.68 14.08
C LEU A 193 15.92 3.74 14.83
N GLU A 194 15.58 4.91 15.33
CA GLU A 194 14.32 5.19 15.99
C GLU A 194 13.38 5.96 15.07
N ILE A 195 12.17 5.43 14.91
CA ILE A 195 11.15 6.02 14.04
C ILE A 195 9.75 5.77 14.60
N GLY A 196 8.89 6.77 14.53
CA GLY A 196 7.49 6.68 14.94
C GLY A 196 6.57 6.47 13.75
N PHE A 197 5.53 5.66 13.94
CA PHE A 197 4.50 5.42 12.93
C PHE A 197 3.10 5.53 13.54
N ASN A 198 2.15 5.97 12.71
CA ASN A 198 0.75 5.69 12.99
C ASN A 198 0.56 4.18 12.94
N ASN A 199 0.05 3.60 14.03
CA ASN A 199 -0.10 2.15 14.16
C ASN A 199 -0.99 1.55 13.06
N ARG A 200 -2.10 2.20 12.73
CA ARG A 200 -3.03 1.74 11.70
C ARG A 200 -2.37 1.70 10.32
N TYR A 201 -1.63 2.73 9.93
CA TYR A 201 -1.00 2.79 8.61
C TYR A 201 0.10 1.75 8.44
N LEU A 202 0.93 1.55 9.47
CA LEU A 202 1.94 0.51 9.45
C LEU A 202 1.31 -0.89 9.44
N MET A 203 0.28 -1.09 10.26
CA MET A 203 -0.46 -2.35 10.32
C MET A 203 -1.10 -2.72 8.98
N GLU A 204 -1.81 -1.78 8.35
CA GLU A 204 -2.47 -2.02 7.06
C GLU A 204 -1.45 -2.31 5.95
N ALA A 205 -0.34 -1.60 5.89
CA ALA A 205 0.73 -1.87 4.92
C ALA A 205 1.26 -3.31 5.04
N LEU A 206 1.40 -3.83 6.25
CA LEU A 206 1.83 -5.20 6.49
C LEU A 206 0.72 -6.22 6.22
N ARG A 207 -0.52 -5.93 6.61
CA ARG A 207 -1.67 -6.85 6.41
C ARG A 207 -1.95 -7.08 4.93
N TYR A 208 -1.84 -6.05 4.11
CA TYR A 208 -2.10 -6.15 2.67
C TYR A 208 -0.88 -6.56 1.85
N ALA A 209 0.30 -6.63 2.45
CA ALA A 209 1.49 -7.15 1.77
C ALA A 209 1.30 -8.63 1.41
N PRO A 210 1.39 -9.00 0.12
CA PRO A 210 1.13 -10.37 -0.32
C PRO A 210 2.36 -11.28 -0.12
N ALA A 211 2.95 -11.29 1.07
CA ALA A 211 4.16 -12.05 1.38
C ALA A 211 4.26 -12.38 2.87
N ASP A 212 4.80 -13.57 3.17
CA ASP A 212 5.04 -14.03 4.54
C ASP A 212 6.22 -13.31 5.19
N THR A 213 7.15 -12.82 4.39
CA THR A 213 8.27 -11.99 4.80
C THR A 213 8.33 -10.74 3.96
N VAL A 214 8.76 -9.64 4.56
CA VAL A 214 8.93 -8.35 3.88
C VAL A 214 10.30 -7.78 4.15
N LYS A 215 10.83 -7.06 3.16
CA LYS A 215 11.99 -6.21 3.30
C LYS A 215 11.52 -4.80 3.65
N ILE A 216 12.07 -4.23 4.71
CA ILE A 216 11.79 -2.87 5.17
C ILE A 216 13.04 -2.03 4.94
N GLU A 217 12.90 -1.02 4.11
CA GLU A 217 13.98 -0.08 3.78
C GLU A 217 13.76 1.23 4.53
N LEU A 218 14.77 1.68 5.24
CA LEU A 218 14.73 2.80 6.16
C LEU A 218 15.93 3.74 5.90
N ASN A 219 15.77 5.01 6.29
CA ASN A 219 16.86 5.98 6.20
C ASN A 219 17.05 6.73 7.53
N THR A 220 16.14 7.65 7.88
CA THR A 220 16.21 8.42 9.13
C THR A 220 14.90 8.30 9.91
N GLY A 221 14.88 8.78 11.14
CA GLY A 221 13.66 8.85 11.97
C GLY A 221 12.56 9.77 11.44
N VAL A 222 12.83 10.54 10.39
CA VAL A 222 11.89 11.45 9.72
C VAL A 222 11.70 11.14 8.24
N SER A 223 12.23 10.01 7.78
CA SER A 223 12.08 9.52 6.41
C SER A 223 11.06 8.38 6.33
N PRO A 224 10.36 8.20 5.19
CA PRO A 224 9.39 7.12 5.04
C PRO A 224 10.02 5.73 5.18
N ALA A 225 9.24 4.78 5.69
CA ALA A 225 9.53 3.36 5.57
C ALA A 225 9.01 2.83 4.24
N ILE A 226 9.79 2.00 3.57
CA ILE A 226 9.43 1.34 2.31
C ILE A 226 9.39 -0.16 2.56
N ILE A 227 8.24 -0.78 2.26
CA ILE A 227 8.00 -2.20 2.43
C ILE A 227 7.89 -2.83 1.04
N VAL A 228 8.77 -3.77 0.75
CA VAL A 228 8.92 -4.40 -0.56
C VAL A 228 9.17 -5.91 -0.42
N PRO A 229 9.08 -6.69 -1.52
CA PRO A 229 9.42 -8.12 -1.48
C PRO A 229 10.87 -8.35 -1.05
N THR A 230 11.11 -9.48 -0.38
CA THR A 230 12.46 -9.92 0.02
C THR A 230 13.26 -10.43 -1.16
N GLU A 231 12.60 -10.98 -2.17
CA GLU A 231 13.20 -11.61 -3.34
C GLU A 231 12.38 -11.31 -4.58
N GLY A 232 13.02 -11.44 -5.75
CA GLY A 232 12.38 -11.30 -7.05
C GLY A 232 12.08 -9.86 -7.46
N GLU A 233 11.13 -9.71 -8.36
CA GLU A 233 10.71 -8.41 -8.84
C GLU A 233 9.88 -7.66 -7.79
N GLU A 234 10.03 -6.34 -7.76
CA GLU A 234 9.24 -5.45 -6.92
C GLU A 234 7.80 -5.34 -7.45
N ASN A 235 6.99 -6.34 -7.15
CA ASN A 235 5.58 -6.39 -7.58
C ASN A 235 4.61 -5.76 -6.57
N PHE A 236 5.08 -5.41 -5.39
CA PHE A 236 4.40 -4.53 -4.43
C PHE A 236 5.38 -3.58 -3.76
N LEU A 237 4.88 -2.42 -3.38
CA LEU A 237 5.60 -1.45 -2.57
C LEU A 237 4.59 -0.69 -1.72
N TYR A 238 4.85 -0.63 -0.41
CA TYR A 238 4.10 0.23 0.50
C TYR A 238 5.04 1.24 1.12
N MET A 239 4.65 2.51 1.07
CA MET A 239 5.37 3.60 1.73
C MET A 239 4.52 4.14 2.87
N VAL A 240 5.12 4.23 4.05
CA VAL A 240 4.46 4.79 5.24
C VAL A 240 5.29 5.97 5.74
N LEU A 241 4.68 7.15 5.78
CA LEU A 241 5.32 8.34 6.33
C LEU A 241 5.46 8.20 7.85
N PRO A 242 6.57 8.69 8.42
CA PRO A 242 6.78 8.65 9.86
C PRO A 242 5.96 9.72 10.58
N VAL A 243 5.72 9.49 11.87
CA VAL A 243 5.20 10.47 12.80
C VAL A 243 6.37 10.98 13.65
N ARG A 244 6.49 12.27 13.82
CA ARG A 244 7.53 12.85 14.70
C ARG A 244 7.32 12.38 16.13
N LEU A 245 8.37 11.80 16.70
CA LEU A 245 8.42 11.47 18.11
C LEU A 245 8.72 12.73 18.93
N LYS A 246 7.99 12.94 20.02
CA LYS A 246 8.35 13.96 21.00
C LYS A 246 9.62 13.49 21.70
N SER A 247 10.57 14.38 21.89
CA SER A 247 11.73 14.12 22.74
C SER A 247 11.23 13.67 24.10
N ALA A 248 11.82 12.62 24.66
CA ALA A 248 11.56 12.28 26.05
C ALA A 248 12.04 13.45 26.92
N GLU A 249 11.09 14.12 27.56
CA GLU A 249 11.39 15.04 28.66
C GLU A 249 11.73 14.24 29.91
#